data_91bb638d37e9ab078daf89c9e5172a9f
#
_entry.id   91bb638d37e9ab078daf89c9e5172a9f
#
_cell.length_a   1.000
_cell.length_b   1.000
_cell.length_c   1.000
_cell.angle_alpha   90.00
_cell.angle_beta   90.00
_cell.angle_gamma   90.00
#
_symmetry.space_group_name_H-M   'P 1'
#
loop_
_entity.id
_entity.type
_entity.pdbx_description
1 polymer ?
#
loop_
_entity_poly.entity_id
_entity_poly.type
_entity_poly.pdbx_seq_one_letter_code
_entity_poly.pdbx_strand_id
1 'polypeptide(L)'
;HRKFDDFHKKLTTTCELNPEAQLDVIYDPSLTLGKIRTEVEMKVKSSMNIGVVIVDYINQVKRSNVPSRSGQYDWTEQIEVSKALKSMAQEYKIPFFSPYQTDATGEARFAKGILDAADAAFSLEPWQHEDSCVTFKCVKIRNNEPIDFTSTMDWETLKMGPENALTPDQREDSSHKTGEEIQDI
;
A
#
# COMPACT_ATOMS: atom_id res chain seq x y z
N HIS A 1 5.80 -20.67 -15.93
CA HIS A 1 7.10 -20.33 -16.50
C HIS A 1 7.03 -19.14 -17.48
N ARG A 2 6.24 -19.18 -18.57
CA ARG A 2 6.16 -18.09 -19.57
C ARG A 2 5.91 -16.70 -18.96
N LYS A 3 4.95 -16.57 -18.03
CA LYS A 3 4.63 -15.27 -17.41
C LYS A 3 5.80 -14.71 -16.57
N PHE A 4 6.57 -15.56 -15.93
CA PHE A 4 7.76 -15.14 -15.18
C PHE A 4 8.89 -14.69 -16.12
N ASP A 5 9.09 -15.41 -17.22
CA ASP A 5 10.10 -15.05 -18.23
C ASP A 5 9.78 -13.70 -18.89
N ASP A 6 8.49 -13.46 -19.21
CA ASP A 6 8.03 -12.18 -19.75
C ASP A 6 8.19 -11.03 -18.75
N PHE A 7 7.89 -11.27 -17.47
CA PHE A 7 8.10 -10.29 -16.40
C PHE A 7 9.61 -9.97 -16.27
N HIS A 8 10.44 -10.99 -16.19
CA HIS A 8 11.88 -10.81 -16.08
C HIS A 8 12.46 -10.05 -17.26
N LYS A 9 12.03 -10.37 -18.47
CA LYS A 9 12.44 -9.65 -19.68
C LYS A 9 12.03 -8.18 -19.65
N LYS A 10 10.78 -7.87 -19.24
CA LYS A 10 10.29 -6.49 -19.11
C LYS A 10 11.09 -5.73 -18.06
N LEU A 11 11.36 -6.35 -16.90
CA LEU A 11 12.16 -5.77 -15.84
C LEU A 11 13.58 -5.43 -16.33
N THR A 12 14.24 -6.39 -17.00
CA THR A 12 15.57 -6.18 -17.56
C THR A 12 15.59 -5.02 -18.55
N THR A 13 14.62 -4.98 -19.48
CA THR A 13 14.50 -3.88 -20.45
C THR A 13 14.28 -2.54 -19.76
N THR A 14 13.47 -2.50 -18.71
CA THR A 14 13.25 -1.27 -17.94
C THR A 14 14.51 -0.81 -17.22
N CYS A 15 15.29 -1.73 -16.66
CA CYS A 15 16.58 -1.43 -16.04
C CYS A 15 17.64 -0.97 -17.07
N GLU A 16 17.63 -1.53 -18.28
CA GLU A 16 18.50 -1.08 -19.38
C GLU A 16 18.18 0.34 -19.82
N LEU A 17 16.88 0.71 -19.86
CA LEU A 17 16.44 2.07 -20.20
C LEU A 17 16.71 3.08 -19.07
N ASN A 18 16.81 2.59 -17.82
CA ASN A 18 17.10 3.39 -16.64
C ASN A 18 18.22 2.72 -15.85
N PRO A 19 19.49 2.79 -16.32
CA PRO A 19 20.59 2.03 -15.74
C PRO A 19 20.91 2.37 -14.27
N GLU A 20 20.41 3.52 -13.80
CA GLU A 20 20.53 3.92 -12.39
C GLU A 20 19.37 3.43 -11.52
N ALA A 21 18.30 2.91 -12.15
CA ALA A 21 17.14 2.38 -11.43
C ALA A 21 17.39 0.91 -11.06
N GLN A 22 17.38 0.63 -9.77
CA GLN A 22 17.52 -0.72 -9.23
C GLN A 22 16.27 -1.10 -8.44
N LEU A 23 15.78 -2.32 -8.66
CA LEU A 23 14.73 -2.93 -7.85
C LEU A 23 15.34 -4.08 -7.03
N ASP A 24 15.39 -3.90 -5.72
CA ASP A 24 15.77 -4.96 -4.78
C ASP A 24 14.51 -5.58 -4.17
N VAL A 25 14.34 -6.88 -4.35
CA VAL A 25 13.22 -7.63 -3.79
C VAL A 25 13.72 -8.53 -2.67
N ILE A 26 13.20 -8.33 -1.46
CA ILE A 26 13.53 -9.11 -0.28
C ILE A 26 12.31 -9.92 0.13
N TYR A 27 12.39 -11.24 0.08
CA TYR A 27 11.36 -12.13 0.57
C TYR A 27 11.75 -12.70 1.94
N ASP A 28 10.96 -12.37 2.96
CA ASP A 28 11.14 -12.92 4.30
C ASP A 28 9.76 -13.19 4.96
N PRO A 29 9.35 -14.46 5.07
CA PRO A 29 8.07 -14.84 5.70
C PRO A 29 8.01 -14.52 7.20
N SER A 30 9.12 -14.16 7.81
CA SER A 30 9.23 -13.74 9.20
C SER A 30 9.69 -12.28 9.34
N LEU A 31 9.25 -11.43 8.42
CA LEU A 31 9.63 -10.03 8.37
C LEU A 31 9.28 -9.30 9.67
N THR A 32 10.26 -8.60 10.22
CA THR A 32 10.11 -7.76 11.41
C THR A 32 10.55 -6.33 11.16
N LEU A 33 10.08 -5.40 11.99
CA LEU A 33 10.52 -4.00 11.95
C LEU A 33 12.05 -3.87 12.04
N GLY A 34 12.70 -4.68 12.88
CA GLY A 34 14.17 -4.68 13.02
C GLY A 34 14.86 -5.07 11.71
N LYS A 35 14.34 -6.06 10.98
CA LYS A 35 14.88 -6.47 9.69
C LYS A 35 14.71 -5.37 8.64
N ILE A 36 13.52 -4.76 8.54
CA ILE A 36 13.27 -3.64 7.63
C ILE A 36 14.26 -2.50 7.90
N ARG A 37 14.42 -2.11 9.18
CA ARG A 37 15.37 -1.07 9.56
C ARG A 37 16.80 -1.43 9.15
N THR A 38 17.25 -2.64 9.45
CA THR A 38 18.61 -3.10 9.12
C THR A 38 18.88 -3.04 7.61
N GLU A 39 17.93 -3.49 6.79
CA GLU A 39 18.06 -3.45 5.33
C GLU A 39 18.16 -2.01 4.80
N VAL A 40 17.29 -1.11 5.28
CA VAL A 40 17.34 0.30 4.90
C VAL A 40 18.67 0.93 5.34
N GLU A 41 19.10 0.70 6.57
CA GLU A 41 20.35 1.25 7.08
C GLU A 41 21.57 0.76 6.31
N MET A 42 21.64 -0.52 5.98
CA MET A 42 22.76 -1.06 5.19
C MET A 42 22.85 -0.38 3.83
N LYS A 43 21.72 -0.19 3.15
CA LYS A 43 21.66 0.46 1.85
C LYS A 43 22.02 1.95 1.93
N VAL A 44 21.51 2.67 2.91
CA VAL A 44 21.87 4.08 3.16
C VAL A 44 23.35 4.22 3.47
N LYS A 45 23.91 3.36 4.32
CA LYS A 45 25.34 3.37 4.66
C LYS A 45 26.26 3.03 3.48
N SER A 46 25.77 2.23 2.53
CA SER A 46 26.49 1.95 1.28
C SER A 46 26.35 3.05 0.23
N SER A 47 25.82 4.22 0.61
CA SER A 47 25.60 5.37 -0.27
C SER A 47 24.63 5.09 -1.41
N MET A 48 23.74 4.11 -1.24
CA MET A 48 22.70 3.82 -2.20
C MET A 48 21.58 4.86 -2.06
N ASN A 49 21.18 5.44 -3.18
CA ASN A 49 20.08 6.39 -3.22
C ASN A 49 18.75 5.61 -3.31
N ILE A 50 18.05 5.47 -2.18
CA ILE A 50 16.78 4.77 -2.11
C ILE A 50 15.66 5.77 -2.46
N GLY A 51 14.97 5.54 -3.57
CA GLY A 51 13.82 6.37 -4.00
C GLY A 51 12.55 6.06 -3.22
N VAL A 52 12.31 4.81 -2.88
CA VAL A 52 11.10 4.35 -2.16
C VAL A 52 11.35 3.00 -1.49
N VAL A 53 10.66 2.77 -0.37
CA VAL A 53 10.55 1.46 0.29
C VAL A 53 9.11 0.99 0.20
N ILE A 54 8.89 -0.22 -0.33
CA ILE A 54 7.56 -0.84 -0.40
C ILE A 54 7.55 -2.04 0.53
N VAL A 55 6.58 -2.08 1.44
CA VAL A 55 6.37 -3.19 2.39
C VAL A 55 5.06 -3.87 2.03
N ASP A 56 5.12 -5.02 1.39
CA ASP A 56 3.95 -5.77 0.95
C ASP A 56 3.73 -7.00 1.86
N TYR A 57 2.79 -6.91 2.80
CA TYR A 57 1.99 -5.79 3.24
C TYR A 57 2.11 -5.62 4.77
N ILE A 58 1.68 -4.49 5.29
CA ILE A 58 1.90 -4.12 6.71
C ILE A 58 1.39 -5.17 7.70
N ASN A 59 0.28 -5.86 7.37
CA ASN A 59 -0.32 -6.88 8.24
C ASN A 59 0.59 -8.10 8.46
N GLN A 60 1.61 -8.32 7.62
CA GLN A 60 2.57 -9.43 7.76
C GLN A 60 3.80 -9.05 8.59
N VAL A 61 4.00 -7.75 8.82
CA VAL A 61 5.16 -7.27 9.58
C VAL A 61 4.95 -7.48 11.07
N LYS A 62 5.89 -8.17 11.71
CA LYS A 62 5.90 -8.37 13.14
C LYS A 62 6.76 -7.30 13.84
N ARG A 63 6.36 -6.91 15.04
CA ARG A 63 7.15 -5.99 15.86
C ARG A 63 8.48 -6.62 16.27
N SER A 64 8.45 -7.88 16.67
CA SER A 64 9.61 -8.65 17.11
C SER A 64 9.46 -10.13 16.79
N ASN A 65 10.55 -10.90 16.94
CA ASN A 65 10.54 -12.35 16.77
C ASN A 65 9.91 -13.10 17.98
N VAL A 66 9.40 -12.38 18.97
CA VAL A 66 8.73 -13.00 20.14
C VAL A 66 7.30 -13.35 19.73
N PRO A 67 6.85 -14.60 19.87
CA PRO A 67 5.48 -14.97 19.58
C PRO A 67 4.50 -14.16 20.41
N SER A 68 3.45 -13.65 19.75
CA SER A 68 2.33 -13.02 20.47
C SER A 68 1.72 -14.03 21.44
N ARG A 69 1.54 -13.62 22.70
CA ARG A 69 1.01 -14.51 23.78
C ARG A 69 -0.40 -15.04 23.52
N SER A 70 -1.16 -14.41 22.61
CA SER A 70 -2.59 -14.71 22.44
C SER A 70 -2.91 -15.53 21.20
N GLY A 71 -2.00 -15.69 20.25
CA GLY A 71 -2.33 -16.32 18.95
C GLY A 71 -3.41 -15.58 18.16
N GLN A 72 -3.95 -14.50 18.71
CA GLN A 72 -4.91 -13.62 18.07
C GLN A 72 -4.18 -12.51 17.30
N TYR A 73 -4.76 -12.11 16.18
CA TYR A 73 -4.33 -10.95 15.42
C TYR A 73 -4.34 -9.71 16.33
N ASP A 74 -3.15 -9.21 16.65
CA ASP A 74 -3.01 -8.06 17.54
C ASP A 74 -2.96 -6.77 16.73
N TRP A 75 -4.11 -6.10 16.62
CA TRP A 75 -4.25 -4.81 15.96
C TRP A 75 -3.38 -3.71 16.59
N THR A 76 -3.06 -3.82 17.89
CA THR A 76 -2.16 -2.87 18.57
C THR A 76 -0.75 -2.98 18.00
N GLU A 77 -0.32 -4.20 17.68
CA GLU A 77 0.97 -4.44 17.01
C GLU A 77 1.02 -3.75 15.64
N GLN A 78 -0.07 -3.80 14.87
CA GLN A 78 -0.15 -3.17 13.55
C GLN A 78 -0.09 -1.63 13.63
N ILE A 79 -0.70 -1.03 14.63
CA ILE A 79 -0.59 0.41 14.90
C ILE A 79 0.86 0.78 15.20
N GLU A 80 1.55 0.00 16.02
CA GLU A 80 2.96 0.25 16.33
C GLU A 80 3.87 0.04 15.13
N VAL A 81 3.60 -0.97 14.30
CA VAL A 81 4.30 -1.16 13.02
C VAL A 81 4.12 0.07 12.12
N SER A 82 2.89 0.56 11.95
CA SER A 82 2.61 1.75 11.16
C SER A 82 3.37 2.98 11.65
N LYS A 83 3.36 3.22 12.96
CA LYS A 83 4.11 4.33 13.59
C LYS A 83 5.63 4.19 13.38
N ALA A 84 6.14 2.97 13.47
CA ALA A 84 7.57 2.71 13.27
C ALA A 84 7.99 2.91 11.80
N LEU A 85 7.18 2.47 10.83
CA LEU A 85 7.42 2.75 9.41
C LEU A 85 7.41 4.25 9.14
N LYS A 86 6.45 4.99 9.72
CA LYS A 86 6.41 6.46 9.65
C LYS A 86 7.67 7.09 10.22
N SER A 87 8.13 6.63 11.37
CA SER A 87 9.37 7.13 11.99
C SER A 87 10.58 6.89 11.10
N MET A 88 10.69 5.71 10.48
CA MET A 88 11.76 5.41 9.54
C MET A 88 11.68 6.30 8.30
N ALA A 89 10.49 6.54 7.75
CA ALA A 89 10.31 7.43 6.62
C ALA A 89 10.82 8.86 6.91
N GLN A 90 10.55 9.37 8.11
CA GLN A 90 11.02 10.68 8.56
C GLN A 90 12.53 10.71 8.82
N GLU A 91 13.06 9.67 9.49
CA GLU A 91 14.48 9.55 9.85
C GLU A 91 15.37 9.49 8.61
N TYR A 92 15.01 8.63 7.65
CA TYR A 92 15.81 8.44 6.42
C TYR A 92 15.41 9.39 5.29
N LYS A 93 14.30 10.12 5.43
CA LYS A 93 13.72 10.98 4.37
C LYS A 93 13.41 10.20 3.09
N ILE A 94 12.92 8.99 3.25
CA ILE A 94 12.54 8.07 2.18
C ILE A 94 11.04 7.80 2.29
N PRO A 95 10.26 7.89 1.20
CA PRO A 95 8.86 7.49 1.22
C PRO A 95 8.71 5.98 1.45
N PHE A 96 7.76 5.61 2.34
CA PHE A 96 7.36 4.23 2.58
C PHE A 96 5.95 4.02 2.10
N PHE A 97 5.73 2.96 1.32
CA PHE A 97 4.41 2.52 0.88
C PHE A 97 4.11 1.15 1.47
N SER A 98 2.87 0.95 1.89
CA SER A 98 2.42 -0.36 2.30
C SER A 98 0.94 -0.54 2.02
N PRO A 99 0.52 -1.60 1.34
CA PRO A 99 -0.86 -2.03 1.32
C PRO A 99 -1.32 -2.43 2.73
N TYR A 100 -2.62 -2.31 2.96
CA TYR A 100 -3.29 -2.80 4.14
C TYR A 100 -4.58 -3.50 3.73
N GLN A 101 -4.75 -4.74 4.16
CA GLN A 101 -5.99 -5.47 3.90
C GLN A 101 -7.04 -5.11 4.96
N THR A 102 -8.19 -4.63 4.50
CA THR A 102 -9.39 -4.47 5.32
C THR A 102 -10.18 -5.78 5.34
N ASP A 103 -11.03 -5.97 6.33
CA ASP A 103 -12.00 -7.06 6.32
C ASP A 103 -13.12 -6.84 5.29
N ALA A 104 -13.95 -7.86 5.07
CA ALA A 104 -15.04 -7.82 4.09
C ALA A 104 -16.11 -6.77 4.39
N THR A 105 -16.14 -6.24 5.62
CA THR A 105 -17.12 -5.22 6.03
C THR A 105 -16.65 -3.80 5.73
N GLY A 106 -15.38 -3.65 5.26
CA GLY A 106 -14.78 -2.32 5.07
C GLY A 106 -14.70 -1.50 6.36
N GLU A 107 -15.21 -2.02 7.47
CA GLU A 107 -15.15 -1.38 8.77
C GLU A 107 -13.74 -1.49 9.36
N ALA A 108 -12.97 -0.52 9.02
CA ALA A 108 -11.66 -0.27 9.59
C ALA A 108 -11.74 0.19 11.06
N ARG A 109 -12.47 -0.48 11.94
CA ARG A 109 -12.41 -0.15 13.37
C ARG A 109 -11.00 -0.13 13.90
N PHE A 110 -10.13 -0.95 13.32
CA PHE A 110 -8.72 -1.04 13.68
C PHE A 110 -7.81 -0.22 12.74
N ALA A 111 -8.25 0.08 11.52
CA ALA A 111 -7.46 0.87 10.57
C ALA A 111 -7.28 2.32 11.02
N LYS A 112 -8.15 2.89 11.85
CA LYS A 112 -8.00 4.28 12.29
C LYS A 112 -6.63 4.56 12.91
N GLY A 113 -6.17 3.70 13.81
CA GLY A 113 -4.86 3.86 14.43
C GLY A 113 -3.69 3.68 13.46
N ILE A 114 -3.84 2.80 12.46
CA ILE A 114 -2.85 2.61 11.38
C ILE A 114 -2.83 3.82 10.47
N LEU A 115 -4.02 4.29 10.07
CA LEU A 115 -4.18 5.48 9.25
C LEU A 115 -3.66 6.75 9.94
N ASP A 116 -3.75 6.84 11.27
CA ASP A 116 -3.26 8.00 12.01
C ASP A 116 -1.76 8.24 11.80
N ALA A 117 -0.98 7.22 11.57
CA ALA A 117 0.44 7.33 11.27
C ALA A 117 0.72 7.77 9.82
N ALA A 118 -0.14 7.42 8.87
CA ALA A 118 0.07 7.70 7.46
C ALA A 118 -0.07 9.20 7.12
N ASP A 119 0.67 9.67 6.12
CA ASP A 119 0.50 11.02 5.55
C ASP A 119 -0.59 11.04 4.48
N ALA A 120 -0.72 9.95 3.73
CA ALA A 120 -1.78 9.74 2.76
C ALA A 120 -2.26 8.29 2.84
N ALA A 121 -3.55 8.08 2.65
CA ALA A 121 -4.17 6.77 2.55
C ALA A 121 -5.32 6.81 1.56
N PHE A 122 -5.41 5.76 0.75
CA PHE A 122 -6.44 5.58 -0.25
C PHE A 122 -7.07 4.21 -0.06
N SER A 123 -8.40 4.13 -0.15
CA SER A 123 -9.07 2.86 -0.39
C SER A 123 -9.14 2.59 -1.89
N LEU A 124 -8.95 1.33 -2.26
CA LEU A 124 -9.06 0.86 -3.63
C LEU A 124 -10.35 0.07 -3.75
N GLU A 125 -11.23 0.55 -4.60
CA GLU A 125 -12.54 -0.05 -4.81
C GLU A 125 -12.78 -0.27 -6.31
N PRO A 126 -13.46 -1.36 -6.71
CA PRO A 126 -13.89 -1.52 -8.09
C PRO A 126 -14.76 -0.31 -8.50
N TRP A 127 -14.56 0.18 -9.72
CA TRP A 127 -15.41 1.26 -10.24
C TRP A 127 -16.76 0.68 -10.69
N GLN A 128 -17.85 1.21 -10.14
CA GLN A 128 -19.21 0.65 -10.34
C GLN A 128 -19.75 0.76 -11.77
N HIS A 129 -19.18 1.67 -12.55
CA HIS A 129 -19.68 1.97 -13.90
C HIS A 129 -18.84 1.31 -15.01
N GLU A 130 -17.70 0.73 -14.66
CA GLU A 130 -16.81 0.11 -15.64
C GLU A 130 -15.93 -0.96 -14.98
N ASP A 131 -16.08 -2.22 -15.41
CA ASP A 131 -15.39 -3.39 -14.81
C ASP A 131 -13.87 -3.34 -14.92
N SER A 132 -13.33 -2.54 -15.84
CA SER A 132 -11.89 -2.37 -16.06
C SER A 132 -11.29 -1.20 -15.30
N CYS A 133 -12.01 -0.60 -14.36
CA CYS A 133 -11.55 0.55 -13.60
C CYS A 133 -11.53 0.29 -12.09
N VAL A 134 -10.57 0.92 -11.43
CA VAL A 134 -10.43 0.97 -9.98
C VAL A 134 -10.50 2.42 -9.51
N THR A 135 -11.29 2.67 -8.48
CA THR A 135 -11.38 3.97 -7.81
C THR A 135 -10.40 4.01 -6.65
N PHE A 136 -9.64 5.08 -6.59
CA PHE A 136 -8.84 5.46 -5.45
C PHE A 136 -9.57 6.54 -4.68
N LYS A 137 -10.16 6.18 -3.54
CA LYS A 137 -10.79 7.14 -2.62
C LYS A 137 -9.80 7.62 -1.60
N CYS A 138 -9.62 8.92 -1.49
CA CYS A 138 -8.75 9.53 -0.50
C CYS A 138 -9.38 9.43 0.90
N VAL A 139 -8.92 8.47 1.70
CA VAL A 139 -9.37 8.29 3.08
C VAL A 139 -8.67 9.29 4.00
N LYS A 140 -7.43 9.63 3.70
CA LYS A 140 -6.63 10.59 4.45
C LYS A 140 -5.56 11.23 3.58
N ILE A 141 -5.36 12.50 3.76
CA ILE A 141 -4.20 13.22 3.23
C ILE A 141 -3.83 14.37 4.18
N ARG A 142 -2.53 14.57 4.44
CA ARG A 142 -2.03 15.70 5.22
C ARG A 142 -1.58 16.81 4.27
N ASN A 143 -1.93 18.05 4.61
CA ASN A 143 -1.46 19.27 3.93
C ASN A 143 -1.92 19.45 2.49
N ASN A 144 -2.87 18.65 2.00
CA ASN A 144 -3.46 18.78 0.67
C ASN A 144 -4.97 18.56 0.74
N GLU A 145 -5.68 18.99 -0.29
CA GLU A 145 -7.09 18.67 -0.47
C GLU A 145 -7.26 17.19 -0.86
N PRO A 146 -8.28 16.49 -0.32
CA PRO A 146 -8.59 15.13 -0.73
C PRO A 146 -8.91 15.08 -2.22
N ILE A 147 -8.30 14.15 -2.93
CA ILE A 147 -8.51 13.92 -4.36
C ILE A 147 -8.86 12.46 -4.56
N ASP A 148 -10.05 12.20 -5.09
CA ASP A 148 -10.45 10.89 -5.58
C ASP A 148 -10.20 10.81 -7.08
N PHE A 149 -9.75 9.66 -7.55
CA PHE A 149 -9.50 9.42 -8.96
C PHE A 149 -9.75 7.98 -9.34
N THR A 150 -9.96 7.72 -10.62
CA THR A 150 -10.03 6.37 -11.17
C THR A 150 -8.78 6.07 -12.00
N SER A 151 -8.47 4.80 -12.11
CA SER A 151 -7.45 4.30 -13.04
C SER A 151 -7.99 3.06 -13.75
N THR A 152 -7.70 2.92 -15.02
CA THR A 152 -8.01 1.69 -15.74
C THR A 152 -7.17 0.55 -15.18
N MET A 153 -7.72 -0.66 -15.17
CA MET A 153 -7.06 -1.86 -14.70
C MET A 153 -7.19 -2.98 -15.72
N ASP A 154 -6.08 -3.41 -16.27
CA ASP A 154 -6.02 -4.65 -17.03
C ASP A 154 -5.84 -5.82 -16.05
N TRP A 155 -6.91 -6.53 -15.76
CA TRP A 155 -6.92 -7.64 -14.80
C TRP A 155 -6.10 -8.87 -15.24
N GLU A 156 -5.83 -9.03 -16.54
CA GLU A 156 -5.00 -10.13 -17.04
C GLU A 156 -3.52 -9.88 -16.76
N THR A 157 -3.07 -8.65 -16.94
CA THR A 157 -1.67 -8.26 -16.79
C THR A 157 -1.40 -7.52 -15.49
N LEU A 158 -2.42 -7.17 -14.72
CA LEU A 158 -2.39 -6.32 -13.53
C LEU A 158 -1.75 -4.96 -13.79
N LYS A 159 -1.89 -4.46 -15.02
CA LYS A 159 -1.35 -3.17 -15.42
C LYS A 159 -2.38 -2.07 -15.16
N MET A 160 -1.98 -1.08 -14.40
CA MET A 160 -2.76 0.15 -14.20
C MET A 160 -2.49 1.13 -15.34
N GLY A 161 -3.54 1.81 -15.77
CA GLY A 161 -3.49 2.91 -16.72
C GLY A 161 -3.28 4.26 -16.04
N PRO A 162 -3.41 5.35 -16.81
CA PRO A 162 -3.35 6.69 -16.24
C PRO A 162 -4.52 6.96 -15.30
N GLU A 163 -4.30 7.86 -14.35
CA GLU A 163 -5.33 8.37 -13.46
C GLU A 163 -6.28 9.32 -14.21
N ASN A 164 -7.56 9.23 -13.86
CA ASN A 164 -8.62 10.14 -14.30
C ASN A 164 -9.29 10.74 -13.06
N ALA A 165 -9.28 12.07 -12.96
CA ALA A 165 -9.94 12.77 -11.87
C ALA A 165 -11.46 12.56 -11.95
N LEU A 166 -12.09 12.24 -10.81
CA LEU A 166 -13.54 12.15 -10.73
C LEU A 166 -14.16 13.55 -10.80
N THR A 167 -15.23 13.67 -11.57
CA THR A 167 -16.06 14.88 -11.56
C THR A 167 -16.83 14.99 -10.23
N PRO A 168 -17.31 16.19 -9.84
CA PRO A 168 -18.12 16.35 -8.63
C PRO A 168 -19.33 15.42 -8.59
N ASP A 169 -20.06 15.29 -9.69
CA ASP A 169 -21.25 14.41 -9.78
C ASP A 169 -20.89 12.94 -9.58
N GLN A 170 -19.74 12.49 -10.12
CA GLN A 170 -19.25 11.13 -9.94
C GLN A 170 -18.81 10.84 -8.49
N ARG A 171 -18.39 11.87 -7.74
CA ARG A 171 -18.05 11.72 -6.32
C ARG A 171 -19.28 11.54 -5.44
N GLU A 172 -20.36 12.28 -5.73
CA GLU A 172 -21.61 12.15 -4.99
C GLU A 172 -22.25 10.77 -5.18
N ASP A 173 -22.24 10.24 -6.40
CA ASP A 173 -22.74 8.90 -6.74
C ASP A 173 -21.99 7.77 -6.00
N SER A 174 -20.68 7.97 -5.78
CA SER A 174 -19.85 7.01 -5.05
C SER A 174 -20.07 7.02 -3.54
N SER A 175 -20.63 8.10 -2.97
CA SER A 175 -20.84 8.24 -1.53
C SER A 175 -22.18 7.66 -1.03
N HIS A 176 -23.18 7.50 -1.90
CA HIS A 176 -24.53 7.09 -1.51
C HIS A 176 -24.76 5.58 -1.37
N LYS A 177 -23.87 4.70 -1.85
CA LYS A 177 -24.09 3.25 -1.84
C LYS A 177 -23.52 2.48 -0.65
N THR A 178 -22.79 3.12 0.25
CA THR A 178 -22.21 2.43 1.42
C THR A 178 -23.18 2.32 2.61
N GLY A 179 -24.36 2.88 2.53
CA GLY A 179 -25.31 2.96 3.65
C GLY A 179 -26.63 2.18 3.51
N GLU A 180 -27.05 1.78 2.32
CA GLU A 180 -28.41 1.26 2.11
C GLU A 180 -28.55 -0.24 1.79
N GLU A 181 -27.48 -0.97 1.51
CA GLU A 181 -27.57 -2.41 1.17
C GLU A 181 -27.40 -3.38 2.35
N ILE A 182 -27.34 -2.93 3.60
CA ILE A 182 -27.17 -3.82 4.77
C ILE A 182 -28.48 -3.95 5.60
N GLN A 183 -29.64 -3.56 5.09
CA GLN A 183 -30.90 -3.71 5.87
C GLN A 183 -31.80 -4.86 5.46
N ASP A 184 -31.54 -5.63 4.43
CA ASP A 184 -32.40 -6.77 4.05
C ASP A 184 -31.58 -8.01 3.68
N ILE A 185 -31.01 -8.72 4.65
CA ILE A 185 -30.88 -10.20 4.65
C ILE A 185 -30.92 -10.70 6.10
#